data_d326ce4e8ff834bd289016121353c7b8
#
_entry.id   d326ce4e8ff834bd289016121353c7b8
#
_cell.length_a   1.000
_cell.length_b   1.000
_cell.length_c   1.000
_cell.angle_alpha   90.00
_cell.angle_beta   90.00
_cell.angle_gamma   90.00
#
_symmetry.space_group_name_H-M   'P 1'
#
loop_
_entity.id
_entity.type
_entity.pdbx_description
1 polymer ?
#
loop_
_entity_poly.entity_id
_entity_poly.type
_entity_poly.pdbx_seq_one_letter_code
_entity_poly.pdbx_strand_id
1 'polypeptide(L)'
;MRIEDFDYELPESLIAQKPARKRDASRLLVVHRDKKADGTWDEKRVDHRHFYDILEYLKEGDCLVLNDSKVIPARLYGTKAVKDAKSTQPGAKAEFLLIKRAGGSFESTNRGDLWEVMVRPGRRLKPGDEVLFSGPGSDLPDGPVLKAQILDYGQDGTRIVKFEYDGIFMERLEEIGSMPLPPYIERPSEDADKERYQTVYCREEGSVAAPTAGLHFTDELLEAAAAMGVELAYVTLHVGIGTFRPVKVDNIEEHHMHFEEYSISEEAAGAINRAKREGRRIISVGTTSTRTVESAAYFDESAQRSDGSKGIWQVRAGSDSTGIFIYPGYEWKIVDSLITNFHLPKSTLLMLISALYDREKILEVYDEAVHEEYRFFSYGDAMFIE
;
A
#
# COMPACT_ATOMS: atom_id res chain seq x y z
N MET A 1 7.91 -23.79 0.37
CA MET A 1 6.78 -23.56 1.32
C MET A 1 5.49 -23.45 0.52
N ARG A 2 4.36 -23.98 1.04
CA ARG A 2 3.08 -23.95 0.28
C ARG A 2 2.23 -22.76 0.68
N ILE A 3 1.38 -22.32 -0.23
CA ILE A 3 0.45 -21.21 0.04
C ILE A 3 -0.54 -21.56 1.16
N GLU A 4 -0.96 -22.83 1.24
CA GLU A 4 -1.85 -23.34 2.28
C GLU A 4 -1.25 -23.24 3.68
N ASP A 5 0.08 -23.19 3.81
CA ASP A 5 0.76 -23.00 5.10
C ASP A 5 0.46 -21.63 5.74
N PHE A 6 -0.16 -20.71 4.96
CA PHE A 6 -0.56 -19.36 5.37
C PHE A 6 -2.07 -19.18 5.35
N ASP A 7 -2.83 -20.26 5.48
CA ASP A 7 -4.28 -20.22 5.55
C ASP A 7 -4.76 -20.12 7.00
N TYR A 8 -5.87 -19.41 7.19
CA TYR A 8 -6.60 -19.35 8.45
C TYR A 8 -8.07 -19.03 8.15
N GLU A 9 -8.98 -19.35 9.07
CA GLU A 9 -10.39 -19.07 8.90
C GLU A 9 -10.71 -17.60 9.25
N LEU A 10 -11.15 -16.83 8.26
CA LEU A 10 -11.55 -15.43 8.42
C LEU A 10 -13.05 -15.26 8.13
N PRO A 11 -13.89 -14.97 9.13
CA PRO A 11 -15.28 -14.61 8.92
C PRO A 11 -15.40 -13.31 8.11
N GLU A 12 -16.18 -13.30 7.04
CA GLU A 12 -16.40 -12.10 6.20
C GLU A 12 -16.92 -10.90 7.00
N SER A 13 -17.68 -11.15 8.08
CA SER A 13 -18.19 -10.11 8.97
C SER A 13 -17.12 -9.28 9.67
N LEU A 14 -15.90 -9.82 9.79
CA LEU A 14 -14.76 -9.10 10.38
C LEU A 14 -14.04 -8.19 9.38
N ILE A 15 -14.35 -8.28 8.10
CA ILE A 15 -13.77 -7.40 7.07
C ILE A 15 -14.40 -6.01 7.16
N ALA A 16 -13.62 -5.04 7.59
CA ALA A 16 -14.10 -3.68 7.85
C ALA A 16 -14.53 -2.97 6.57
N GLN A 17 -15.81 -2.60 6.48
CA GLN A 17 -16.37 -1.87 5.35
C GLN A 17 -16.25 -0.34 5.52
N LYS A 18 -16.08 0.15 6.74
CA LYS A 18 -15.93 1.58 7.09
C LYS A 18 -14.83 1.75 8.15
N PRO A 19 -14.09 2.87 8.11
CA PRO A 19 -13.08 3.15 9.12
C PRO A 19 -13.71 3.39 10.50
N ALA A 20 -12.92 3.26 11.56
CA ALA A 20 -13.29 3.71 12.89
C ALA A 20 -13.63 5.21 12.87
N ARG A 21 -14.49 5.68 13.78
CA ARG A 21 -14.92 7.09 13.82
C ARG A 21 -13.74 8.06 13.94
N LYS A 22 -12.79 7.76 14.84
CA LYS A 22 -11.50 8.43 14.93
C LYS A 22 -10.42 7.46 14.45
N ARG A 23 -9.35 7.96 13.81
CA ARG A 23 -8.26 7.14 13.27
C ARG A 23 -7.58 6.30 14.34
N ASP A 24 -7.21 6.93 15.42
CA ASP A 24 -6.48 6.38 16.56
C ASP A 24 -7.34 5.54 17.53
N ALA A 25 -8.67 5.54 17.35
CA ALA A 25 -9.59 4.73 18.16
C ALA A 25 -9.78 3.29 17.60
N SER A 26 -9.08 2.88 16.56
CA SER A 26 -8.98 1.48 16.15
C SER A 26 -8.31 0.67 17.27
N ARG A 27 -8.61 -0.63 17.34
CA ARG A 27 -7.89 -1.52 18.26
C ARG A 27 -6.47 -1.72 17.79
N LEU A 28 -5.58 -2.01 18.73
CA LEU A 28 -4.19 -2.36 18.52
C LEU A 28 -3.88 -3.67 19.21
N LEU A 29 -3.41 -4.66 18.48
CA LEU A 29 -2.88 -5.88 19.03
C LEU A 29 -1.35 -5.79 19.05
N VAL A 30 -0.75 -5.68 20.24
CA VAL A 30 0.72 -5.66 20.39
C VAL A 30 1.23 -7.08 20.54
N VAL A 31 2.15 -7.48 19.69
CA VAL A 31 2.76 -8.82 19.65
C VAL A 31 4.20 -8.73 20.12
N HIS A 32 4.50 -9.33 21.25
CA HIS A 32 5.84 -9.37 21.83
C HIS A 32 6.62 -10.55 21.27
N ARG A 33 7.82 -10.29 20.73
CA ARG A 33 8.71 -11.28 20.15
C ARG A 33 9.84 -11.64 21.12
N ASP A 34 9.48 -12.10 22.29
CA ASP A 34 10.46 -12.55 23.27
C ASP A 34 11.12 -13.86 22.82
N LYS A 35 12.43 -13.98 23.02
CA LYS A 35 13.20 -15.19 22.77
C LYS A 35 13.69 -15.81 24.06
N LYS A 36 13.63 -17.13 24.12
CA LYS A 36 14.27 -17.93 25.19
C LYS A 36 15.80 -17.84 25.10
N ALA A 37 16.48 -18.26 26.15
CA ALA A 37 17.94 -18.27 26.21
C ALA A 37 18.59 -19.14 25.12
N ASP A 38 17.87 -20.13 24.58
CA ASP A 38 18.33 -21.01 23.50
C ASP A 38 18.09 -20.42 22.09
N GLY A 39 17.52 -19.18 22.02
CA GLY A 39 17.23 -18.48 20.77
C GLY A 39 15.89 -18.84 20.13
N THR A 40 15.14 -19.80 20.68
CA THR A 40 13.77 -20.10 20.23
C THR A 40 12.80 -19.03 20.71
N TRP A 41 11.66 -18.88 20.00
CA TRP A 41 10.61 -17.96 20.43
C TRP A 41 9.95 -18.43 21.73
N ASP A 42 9.66 -17.49 22.61
CA ASP A 42 8.90 -17.77 23.83
C ASP A 42 7.40 -18.01 23.52
N GLU A 43 6.63 -18.29 24.56
CA GLU A 43 5.18 -18.39 24.43
C GLU A 43 4.62 -17.07 23.85
N LYS A 44 3.54 -17.19 23.07
CA LYS A 44 2.84 -16.04 22.53
C LYS A 44 2.42 -15.11 23.67
N ARG A 45 2.82 -13.85 23.61
CA ARG A 45 2.36 -12.80 24.50
C ARG A 45 1.83 -11.64 23.68
N VAL A 46 0.59 -11.25 23.91
CA VAL A 46 -0.06 -10.14 23.24
C VAL A 46 -0.73 -9.21 24.24
N ASP A 47 -0.79 -7.93 23.90
CA ASP A 47 -1.56 -6.93 24.65
C ASP A 47 -2.68 -6.41 23.75
N HIS A 48 -3.90 -6.34 24.29
CA HIS A 48 -5.04 -5.72 23.62
C HIS A 48 -5.15 -4.25 24.03
N ARG A 49 -5.03 -3.35 23.07
CA ARG A 49 -4.97 -1.89 23.25
C ARG A 49 -5.83 -1.18 22.20
N HIS A 50 -5.81 0.14 22.25
CA HIS A 50 -6.24 0.99 21.16
C HIS A 50 -5.01 1.67 20.53
N PHE A 51 -5.16 2.16 19.29
CA PHE A 51 -4.00 2.68 18.55
C PHE A 51 -3.38 3.93 19.22
N TYR A 52 -4.18 4.74 19.92
CA TYR A 52 -3.67 5.88 20.71
C TYR A 52 -2.69 5.45 21.82
N ASP A 53 -2.74 4.20 22.29
CA ASP A 53 -1.83 3.66 23.30
C ASP A 53 -0.45 3.30 22.70
N ILE A 54 -0.24 3.44 21.38
CA ILE A 54 1.04 3.09 20.72
C ILE A 54 2.22 3.83 21.34
N LEU A 55 2.00 5.04 21.90
CA LEU A 55 3.04 5.81 22.57
C LEU A 55 3.65 5.10 23.77
N GLU A 56 2.92 4.18 24.43
CA GLU A 56 3.44 3.38 25.57
C GLU A 56 4.51 2.37 25.11
N TYR A 57 4.52 2.04 23.81
CA TYR A 57 5.42 1.07 23.20
C TYR A 57 6.56 1.71 22.39
N LEU A 58 6.49 3.03 22.16
CA LEU A 58 7.57 3.81 21.54
C LEU A 58 8.56 4.29 22.59
N LYS A 59 9.82 4.44 22.19
CA LYS A 59 10.92 4.87 23.06
C LYS A 59 11.64 6.04 22.42
N GLU A 60 12.25 6.90 23.26
CA GLU A 60 13.17 7.92 22.80
C GLU A 60 14.25 7.30 21.90
N GLY A 61 14.45 7.90 20.74
CA GLY A 61 15.42 7.44 19.75
C GLY A 61 14.89 6.40 18.74
N ASP A 62 13.68 5.86 18.90
CA ASP A 62 13.08 5.04 17.84
C ASP A 62 12.99 5.83 16.52
N CYS A 63 13.09 5.13 15.38
CA CYS A 63 12.90 5.70 14.06
C CYS A 63 11.65 5.09 13.42
N LEU A 64 10.59 5.89 13.26
CA LEU A 64 9.38 5.49 12.54
C LEU A 64 9.55 5.76 11.05
N VAL A 65 9.44 4.72 10.23
CA VAL A 65 9.48 4.82 8.76
C VAL A 65 8.07 4.78 8.20
N LEU A 66 7.65 5.88 7.58
CA LEU A 66 6.29 6.16 7.13
C LEU A 66 6.25 6.30 5.61
N ASN A 67 5.26 5.69 4.94
CA ASN A 67 5.06 5.87 3.50
C ASN A 67 4.12 7.05 3.24
N ASP A 68 4.64 8.12 2.64
CA ASP A 68 3.93 9.37 2.39
C ASP A 68 3.25 9.46 1.01
N SER A 69 3.12 8.33 0.33
CA SER A 69 2.40 8.31 -0.96
C SER A 69 0.94 8.72 -0.79
N LYS A 70 0.44 9.53 -1.74
CA LYS A 70 -0.92 10.04 -1.79
C LYS A 70 -1.74 9.28 -2.83
N VAL A 71 -2.91 8.80 -2.44
CA VAL A 71 -3.82 8.10 -3.35
C VAL A 71 -4.50 9.10 -4.26
N ILE A 72 -4.45 8.85 -5.57
CA ILE A 72 -5.18 9.63 -6.56
C ILE A 72 -6.59 9.05 -6.77
N PRO A 73 -7.60 9.85 -7.17
CA PRO A 73 -8.95 9.35 -7.46
C PRO A 73 -8.95 8.56 -8.78
N ALA A 74 -8.25 7.43 -8.76
CA ALA A 74 -7.87 6.64 -9.92
C ALA A 74 -9.00 5.84 -10.58
N ARG A 75 -10.20 5.82 -9.98
CA ARG A 75 -11.35 5.07 -10.51
C ARG A 75 -12.28 5.98 -11.30
N LEU A 76 -12.42 5.70 -12.59
CA LEU A 76 -13.24 6.47 -13.53
C LEU A 76 -14.41 5.65 -14.03
N TYR A 77 -15.59 6.26 -14.07
CA TYR A 77 -16.79 5.69 -14.68
C TYR A 77 -17.15 6.48 -15.93
N GLY A 78 -17.28 5.78 -17.06
CA GLY A 78 -17.54 6.42 -18.34
C GLY A 78 -18.43 5.57 -19.24
N THR A 79 -18.59 6.03 -20.47
CA THR A 79 -19.41 5.38 -21.49
C THR A 79 -18.57 5.22 -22.76
N LYS A 80 -18.57 4.00 -23.31
CA LYS A 80 -17.92 3.71 -24.59
C LYS A 80 -18.56 4.55 -25.70
N ALA A 81 -17.76 5.29 -26.46
CA ALA A 81 -18.22 6.06 -27.59
C ALA A 81 -18.86 5.15 -28.65
N VAL A 82 -19.98 5.56 -29.18
CA VAL A 82 -20.71 4.84 -30.23
C VAL A 82 -20.11 5.22 -31.58
N LYS A 83 -19.61 4.24 -32.33
CA LYS A 83 -18.97 4.45 -33.64
C LYS A 83 -19.97 4.85 -34.74
N ASP A 84 -21.25 4.50 -34.55
CA ASP A 84 -22.31 4.83 -35.51
C ASP A 84 -23.07 6.07 -35.05
N ALA A 85 -22.85 7.19 -35.71
CA ALA A 85 -23.54 8.47 -35.46
C ALA A 85 -25.09 8.40 -35.59
N LYS A 86 -25.63 7.31 -36.15
CA LYS A 86 -27.09 7.09 -36.28
C LYS A 86 -27.67 6.26 -35.14
N SER A 87 -26.82 5.73 -34.26
CA SER A 87 -27.28 4.96 -33.10
C SER A 87 -27.83 5.89 -32.03
N THR A 88 -29.09 5.69 -31.67
CA THR A 88 -29.72 6.39 -30.53
C THR A 88 -29.52 5.63 -29.19
N GLN A 89 -28.83 4.49 -29.22
CA GLN A 89 -28.55 3.73 -27.99
C GLN A 89 -27.33 4.28 -27.28
N PRO A 90 -27.41 4.47 -25.96
CA PRO A 90 -26.24 4.87 -25.18
C PRO A 90 -25.15 3.80 -25.28
N GLY A 91 -23.90 4.21 -25.30
CA GLY A 91 -22.76 3.32 -25.28
C GLY A 91 -22.70 2.45 -24.01
N ALA A 92 -21.96 1.36 -24.07
CA ALA A 92 -21.80 0.48 -22.93
C ALA A 92 -21.07 1.21 -21.79
N LYS A 93 -21.53 1.04 -20.55
CA LYS A 93 -20.83 1.53 -19.36
C LYS A 93 -19.43 0.93 -19.28
N ALA A 94 -18.47 1.75 -18.89
CA ALA A 94 -17.08 1.38 -18.73
C ALA A 94 -16.56 1.88 -17.36
N GLU A 95 -15.77 1.06 -16.72
CA GLU A 95 -15.01 1.43 -15.52
C GLU A 95 -13.52 1.30 -15.85
N PHE A 96 -12.77 2.35 -15.57
CA PHE A 96 -11.31 2.36 -15.67
C PHE A 96 -10.72 2.56 -14.29
N LEU A 97 -9.70 1.78 -13.98
CA LEU A 97 -8.85 1.98 -12.81
C LEU A 97 -7.43 2.26 -13.29
N LEU A 98 -6.97 3.48 -13.10
CA LEU A 98 -5.60 3.88 -13.41
C LEU A 98 -4.64 3.08 -12.53
N ILE A 99 -3.51 2.63 -13.10
CA ILE A 99 -2.50 1.84 -12.38
C ILE A 99 -1.21 2.62 -12.25
N LYS A 100 -0.65 3.01 -13.39
CA LYS A 100 0.59 3.77 -13.48
C LYS A 100 0.68 4.51 -14.82
N ARG A 101 1.52 5.52 -14.88
CA ARG A 101 1.86 6.15 -16.16
C ARG A 101 2.59 5.14 -17.04
N ALA A 102 2.21 5.09 -18.30
CA ALA A 102 2.90 4.26 -19.28
C ALA A 102 4.04 5.08 -19.87
N GLY A 103 5.29 4.63 -19.64
CA GLY A 103 6.49 5.27 -20.17
C GLY A 103 7.08 4.53 -21.39
N GLY A 104 8.21 5.00 -21.89
CA GLY A 104 9.01 4.34 -22.92
C GLY A 104 8.67 4.78 -24.34
N SER A 105 8.72 3.85 -25.31
CA SER A 105 8.57 4.13 -26.75
C SER A 105 7.26 4.83 -27.15
N PHE A 106 6.27 4.89 -26.28
CA PHE A 106 5.00 5.57 -26.53
C PHE A 106 5.05 7.08 -26.24
N GLU A 107 6.00 7.56 -25.42
CA GLU A 107 6.10 8.99 -25.07
C GLU A 107 6.49 9.89 -26.25
N SER A 108 7.26 9.37 -27.20
CA SER A 108 7.84 10.19 -28.28
C SER A 108 6.85 10.57 -29.39
N THR A 109 5.69 9.94 -29.47
CA THR A 109 4.74 10.09 -30.60
C THR A 109 3.38 10.67 -30.24
N ASN A 110 3.05 10.80 -28.95
CA ASN A 110 1.71 11.18 -28.52
C ASN A 110 1.73 12.39 -27.57
N ARG A 111 1.01 13.47 -27.95
CA ARG A 111 0.61 14.52 -27.02
C ARG A 111 -0.56 13.97 -26.17
N GLY A 112 -0.39 13.83 -24.86
CA GLY A 112 -1.41 13.36 -23.94
C GLY A 112 -0.81 12.39 -22.90
N ASP A 113 -1.51 12.25 -21.76
CA ASP A 113 -1.10 11.32 -20.72
C ASP A 113 -1.38 9.87 -21.11
N LEU A 114 -0.34 9.05 -21.08
CA LEU A 114 -0.43 7.62 -21.31
C LEU A 114 -0.47 6.87 -19.98
N TRP A 115 -1.45 5.99 -19.82
CA TRP A 115 -1.65 5.22 -18.62
C TRP A 115 -1.87 3.75 -18.90
N GLU A 116 -1.32 2.89 -18.05
CA GLU A 116 -1.76 1.53 -17.92
C GLU A 116 -2.98 1.51 -16.97
N VAL A 117 -4.08 0.88 -17.43
CA VAL A 117 -5.34 0.86 -16.71
C VAL A 117 -5.97 -0.53 -16.69
N MET A 118 -6.63 -0.89 -15.60
CA MET A 118 -7.62 -1.97 -15.64
C MET A 118 -8.94 -1.44 -16.16
N VAL A 119 -9.65 -2.28 -16.93
CA VAL A 119 -10.94 -1.91 -17.50
C VAL A 119 -12.02 -2.95 -17.22
N ARG A 120 -13.25 -2.50 -17.01
CA ARG A 120 -14.45 -3.35 -16.92
C ARG A 120 -15.55 -2.78 -17.82
N PRO A 121 -16.23 -3.64 -18.63
CA PRO A 121 -15.96 -5.06 -18.88
C PRO A 121 -14.82 -5.26 -19.89
N GLY A 122 -13.78 -6.01 -19.52
CA GLY A 122 -12.55 -6.15 -20.32
C GLY A 122 -12.77 -6.74 -21.72
N ARG A 123 -13.79 -7.60 -21.92
CA ARG A 123 -14.09 -8.22 -23.22
C ARG A 123 -14.67 -7.24 -24.25
N ARG A 124 -15.28 -6.13 -23.80
CA ARG A 124 -15.96 -5.15 -24.67
C ARG A 124 -15.10 -3.93 -24.97
N LEU A 125 -14.00 -3.75 -24.24
CA LEU A 125 -13.09 -2.62 -24.33
C LEU A 125 -11.76 -3.09 -24.96
N LYS A 126 -11.58 -2.74 -26.24
CA LYS A 126 -10.49 -3.24 -27.12
C LYS A 126 -9.68 -2.09 -27.68
N PRO A 127 -8.44 -2.31 -28.13
CA PRO A 127 -7.69 -1.31 -28.89
C PRO A 127 -8.50 -0.70 -30.03
N GLY A 128 -8.42 0.62 -30.17
CA GLY A 128 -9.22 1.44 -31.08
C GLY A 128 -10.59 1.86 -30.56
N ASP A 129 -10.99 1.45 -29.36
CA ASP A 129 -12.20 1.96 -28.73
C ASP A 129 -11.93 3.25 -27.96
N GLU A 130 -12.94 4.11 -27.90
CA GLU A 130 -12.90 5.37 -27.15
C GLU A 130 -13.93 5.30 -26.01
N VAL A 131 -13.60 5.91 -24.87
CA VAL A 131 -14.45 6.02 -23.69
C VAL A 131 -14.49 7.48 -23.27
N LEU A 132 -15.70 7.96 -22.99
CA LEU A 132 -15.99 9.32 -22.58
C LEU A 132 -16.32 9.34 -21.09
N PHE A 133 -15.69 10.23 -20.34
CA PHE A 133 -15.90 10.41 -18.91
C PHE A 133 -16.44 11.80 -18.63
N SER A 134 -17.47 11.85 -17.83
CA SER A 134 -18.16 13.10 -17.44
C SER A 134 -18.40 13.08 -15.94
N GLY A 135 -18.52 14.28 -15.36
CA GLY A 135 -18.80 14.40 -13.94
C GLY A 135 -20.15 13.81 -13.52
N PRO A 136 -20.36 13.52 -12.24
CA PRO A 136 -21.63 13.02 -11.72
C PRO A 136 -22.78 13.99 -12.07
N GLY A 137 -23.83 13.46 -12.72
CA GLY A 137 -25.04 14.23 -13.07
C GLY A 137 -24.97 15.03 -14.37
N SER A 138 -23.88 14.91 -15.15
CA SER A 138 -23.81 15.56 -16.47
C SER A 138 -24.36 14.63 -17.56
N ASP A 139 -25.54 14.97 -18.10
CA ASP A 139 -26.03 14.47 -19.38
C ASP A 139 -25.33 15.20 -20.55
N LEU A 140 -24.01 15.33 -20.51
CA LEU A 140 -23.13 15.82 -21.58
C LEU A 140 -23.55 17.11 -22.35
N PRO A 141 -24.15 18.15 -21.78
CA PRO A 141 -24.40 19.36 -22.57
C PRO A 141 -23.09 20.07 -22.97
N ASP A 142 -22.03 19.94 -22.18
CA ASP A 142 -20.73 20.63 -22.39
C ASP A 142 -19.61 19.70 -22.90
N GLY A 143 -19.92 18.44 -23.23
CA GLY A 143 -18.94 17.45 -23.66
C GLY A 143 -18.29 16.66 -22.50
N PRO A 144 -17.46 15.66 -22.81
CA PRO A 144 -16.74 14.88 -21.79
C PRO A 144 -15.61 15.68 -21.16
N VAL A 145 -15.41 15.49 -19.84
CA VAL A 145 -14.28 16.08 -19.09
C VAL A 145 -12.95 15.40 -19.48
N LEU A 146 -12.99 14.07 -19.66
CA LEU A 146 -11.90 13.27 -20.17
C LEU A 146 -12.39 12.35 -21.30
N LYS A 147 -11.54 12.17 -22.31
CA LYS A 147 -11.71 11.15 -23.33
C LYS A 147 -10.50 10.19 -23.27
N ALA A 148 -10.76 8.89 -23.25
CA ALA A 148 -9.70 7.89 -23.32
C ALA A 148 -9.77 7.12 -24.62
N GLN A 149 -8.64 6.94 -25.29
CA GLN A 149 -8.46 6.04 -26.41
C GLN A 149 -7.65 4.82 -25.96
N ILE A 150 -8.20 3.63 -26.15
CA ILE A 150 -7.46 2.39 -25.90
C ILE A 150 -6.49 2.16 -27.05
N LEU A 151 -5.20 2.17 -26.76
CA LEU A 151 -4.15 2.01 -27.76
C LEU A 151 -3.76 0.56 -27.93
N ASP A 152 -3.56 -0.18 -26.81
CA ASP A 152 -3.07 -1.56 -26.84
C ASP A 152 -3.52 -2.34 -25.59
N TYR A 153 -3.23 -3.64 -25.62
CA TYR A 153 -3.31 -4.52 -24.45
C TYR A 153 -2.02 -4.37 -23.62
N GLY A 154 -2.19 -4.20 -22.33
CA GLY A 154 -1.10 -4.30 -21.36
C GLY A 154 -0.94 -5.72 -20.82
N GLN A 155 -0.05 -5.87 -19.84
CA GLN A 155 0.15 -7.15 -19.16
C GLN A 155 -1.06 -7.51 -18.29
N ASP A 156 -1.29 -8.80 -18.05
CA ASP A 156 -2.34 -9.30 -17.14
C ASP A 156 -3.76 -8.78 -17.41
N GLY A 157 -4.07 -8.50 -18.66
CA GLY A 157 -5.41 -8.05 -19.07
C GLY A 157 -5.66 -6.55 -18.90
N THR A 158 -4.64 -5.76 -18.56
CA THR A 158 -4.70 -4.30 -18.54
C THR A 158 -4.80 -3.70 -19.96
N ARG A 159 -4.91 -2.40 -20.06
CA ARG A 159 -4.90 -1.64 -21.31
C ARG A 159 -3.94 -0.48 -21.20
N ILE A 160 -3.30 -0.17 -22.34
CA ILE A 160 -2.57 1.10 -22.51
C ILE A 160 -3.54 2.07 -23.13
N VAL A 161 -3.78 3.18 -22.45
CA VAL A 161 -4.72 4.21 -22.87
C VAL A 161 -4.06 5.57 -22.96
N LYS A 162 -4.52 6.38 -23.90
CA LYS A 162 -4.20 7.78 -24.03
C LYS A 162 -5.40 8.60 -23.59
N PHE A 163 -5.18 9.53 -22.67
CA PHE A 163 -6.19 10.49 -22.25
C PHE A 163 -6.05 11.78 -23.06
N GLU A 164 -7.20 12.33 -23.48
CA GLU A 164 -7.35 13.63 -24.12
C GLU A 164 -8.27 14.49 -23.23
N TYR A 165 -7.82 15.69 -22.91
CA TYR A 165 -8.50 16.63 -22.00
C TYR A 165 -7.96 18.05 -22.21
N ASP A 166 -8.68 19.05 -21.67
CA ASP A 166 -8.24 20.44 -21.59
C ASP A 166 -7.77 20.76 -20.15
N GLY A 167 -6.66 21.48 -20.01
CA GLY A 167 -6.09 21.90 -18.74
C GLY A 167 -5.11 20.89 -18.15
N ILE A 168 -5.21 20.64 -16.83
CA ILE A 168 -4.30 19.77 -16.06
C ILE A 168 -4.99 18.44 -15.78
N PHE A 169 -4.33 17.33 -16.10
CA PHE A 169 -4.89 15.96 -15.95
C PHE A 169 -5.37 15.67 -14.52
N MET A 170 -4.57 16.05 -13.53
CA MET A 170 -4.92 15.78 -12.13
C MET A 170 -6.17 16.55 -11.69
N GLU A 171 -6.35 17.79 -12.14
CA GLU A 171 -7.57 18.56 -11.87
C GLU A 171 -8.80 17.89 -12.48
N ARG A 172 -8.68 17.40 -13.72
CA ARG A 172 -9.76 16.63 -14.38
C ARG A 172 -10.06 15.34 -13.64
N LEU A 173 -9.01 14.68 -13.17
CA LEU A 173 -9.14 13.44 -12.40
C LEU A 173 -9.84 13.68 -11.04
N GLU A 174 -9.51 14.77 -10.35
CA GLU A 174 -10.18 15.18 -9.10
C GLU A 174 -11.66 15.51 -9.30
N GLU A 175 -11.99 16.07 -10.45
CA GLU A 175 -13.37 16.45 -10.79
C GLU A 175 -14.30 15.24 -10.97
N ILE A 176 -13.83 14.19 -11.63
CA ILE A 176 -14.68 13.05 -12.04
C ILE A 176 -14.28 11.71 -11.45
N GLY A 177 -13.08 11.63 -10.88
CA GLY A 177 -12.54 10.38 -10.32
C GLY A 177 -13.12 10.05 -8.96
N SER A 178 -13.11 8.79 -8.65
CA SER A 178 -13.53 8.23 -7.36
C SER A 178 -12.34 7.56 -6.67
N MET A 179 -12.34 7.54 -5.34
CA MET A 179 -11.31 6.84 -4.57
C MET A 179 -11.31 5.36 -4.93
N PRO A 180 -10.15 4.77 -5.25
CA PRO A 180 -10.02 3.39 -5.70
C PRO A 180 -10.04 2.41 -4.53
N LEU A 181 -11.16 2.37 -3.78
CA LEU A 181 -11.30 1.45 -2.65
C LEU A 181 -11.02 0.00 -3.09
N PRO A 182 -10.36 -0.80 -2.24
CA PRO A 182 -10.07 -2.21 -2.54
C PRO A 182 -11.33 -3.04 -2.78
N PRO A 183 -11.24 -4.16 -3.52
CA PRO A 183 -12.41 -4.95 -3.93
C PRO A 183 -13.18 -5.61 -2.78
N TYR A 184 -12.57 -5.78 -1.59
CA TYR A 184 -13.24 -6.31 -0.40
C TYR A 184 -14.08 -5.27 0.34
N ILE A 185 -14.01 -3.98 -0.03
CA ILE A 185 -14.96 -2.96 0.38
C ILE A 185 -16.07 -2.95 -0.67
N GLU A 186 -17.20 -3.56 -0.33
CA GLU A 186 -18.30 -3.85 -1.26
C GLU A 186 -19.29 -2.69 -1.44
N ARG A 187 -18.92 -1.51 -1.04
CA ARG A 187 -19.70 -0.29 -1.22
C ARG A 187 -19.03 0.67 -2.20
N PRO A 188 -19.81 1.56 -2.86
CA PRO A 188 -19.23 2.69 -3.57
C PRO A 188 -18.39 3.57 -2.65
N SER A 189 -17.40 4.27 -3.20
CA SER A 189 -16.68 5.31 -2.46
C SER A 189 -17.62 6.47 -2.13
N GLU A 190 -17.51 6.99 -0.92
CA GLU A 190 -18.21 8.16 -0.41
C GLU A 190 -17.24 9.36 -0.38
N ASP A 191 -17.73 10.60 -0.30
CA ASP A 191 -16.84 11.77 -0.24
C ASP A 191 -15.89 11.74 0.96
N ALA A 192 -16.33 11.16 2.07
CA ALA A 192 -15.49 10.96 3.25
C ALA A 192 -14.26 10.07 2.97
N ASP A 193 -14.31 9.17 1.97
CA ASP A 193 -13.18 8.31 1.63
C ASP A 193 -12.03 9.11 1.00
N LYS A 194 -12.29 10.29 0.41
CA LYS A 194 -11.25 11.17 -0.12
C LYS A 194 -10.25 11.58 0.96
N GLU A 195 -10.73 11.76 2.17
CA GLU A 195 -9.91 12.07 3.35
C GLU A 195 -9.53 10.80 4.12
N ARG A 196 -10.50 9.89 4.33
CA ARG A 196 -10.31 8.73 5.23
C ARG A 196 -9.43 7.63 4.63
N TYR A 197 -9.37 7.51 3.29
CA TYR A 197 -8.47 6.59 2.58
C TYR A 197 -7.14 7.26 2.20
N GLN A 198 -6.67 8.18 3.06
CA GLN A 198 -5.39 8.88 2.99
C GLN A 198 -4.76 8.91 4.37
N THR A 199 -3.42 8.84 4.44
CA THR A 199 -2.70 9.15 5.69
C THR A 199 -2.70 10.66 5.93
N VAL A 200 -2.60 11.10 7.19
CA VAL A 200 -2.53 12.53 7.52
C VAL A 200 -1.24 13.20 6.98
N TYR A 201 -0.23 12.41 6.71
CA TYR A 201 1.09 12.85 6.23
C TYR A 201 1.33 12.57 4.73
N CYS A 202 0.32 12.19 3.96
CA CYS A 202 0.47 11.93 2.53
C CYS A 202 0.86 13.19 1.75
N ARG A 203 1.83 13.06 0.83
CA ARG A 203 2.38 14.17 0.01
C ARG A 203 2.55 13.81 -1.45
N GLU A 204 3.18 12.68 -1.75
CA GLU A 204 3.63 12.29 -3.08
C GLU A 204 2.51 11.58 -3.85
N GLU A 205 1.90 12.28 -4.82
CA GLU A 205 0.78 11.77 -5.62
C GLU A 205 1.22 10.66 -6.59
N GLY A 206 0.37 9.63 -6.77
CA GLY A 206 0.61 8.56 -7.75
C GLY A 206 0.18 7.16 -7.27
N SER A 207 -0.16 7.01 -6.01
CA SER A 207 -0.61 5.71 -5.46
C SER A 207 -2.06 5.42 -5.85
N VAL A 208 -2.37 4.15 -6.11
CA VAL A 208 -3.75 3.68 -6.32
C VAL A 208 -4.31 2.92 -5.12
N ALA A 209 -3.53 2.79 -4.07
CA ALA A 209 -3.97 2.28 -2.77
C ALA A 209 -3.25 3.00 -1.63
N ALA A 210 -3.93 3.18 -0.50
CA ALA A 210 -3.33 3.81 0.67
C ALA A 210 -2.34 2.89 1.38
N PRO A 211 -1.27 3.43 2.00
CA PRO A 211 -0.46 2.70 2.97
C PRO A 211 -1.25 2.57 4.29
N THR A 212 -2.11 1.54 4.35
CA THR A 212 -3.25 1.47 5.26
C THR A 212 -2.89 1.45 6.75
N ALA A 213 -1.72 0.93 7.13
CA ALA A 213 -1.23 1.01 8.51
C ALA A 213 -1.03 2.45 8.99
N GLY A 214 -0.75 3.37 8.07
CA GLY A 214 -0.64 4.79 8.37
C GLY A 214 -1.97 5.49 8.61
N LEU A 215 -3.11 4.87 8.23
CA LEU A 215 -4.44 5.47 8.42
C LEU A 215 -4.83 5.60 9.88
N HIS A 216 -4.18 4.88 10.78
CA HIS A 216 -4.42 4.91 12.21
C HIS A 216 -3.81 6.13 12.90
N PHE A 217 -2.78 6.73 12.32
CA PHE A 217 -2.14 7.92 12.87
C PHE A 217 -3.01 9.17 12.69
N THR A 218 -2.91 10.05 13.69
CA THR A 218 -3.36 11.45 13.63
C THR A 218 -2.15 12.36 13.71
N ASP A 219 -2.31 13.63 13.36
CA ASP A 219 -1.23 14.62 13.47
C ASP A 219 -0.78 14.75 14.93
N GLU A 220 -1.72 14.79 15.88
CA GLU A 220 -1.44 14.90 17.31
C GLU A 220 -0.64 13.69 17.82
N LEU A 221 -0.93 12.49 17.32
CA LEU A 221 -0.20 11.28 17.72
C LEU A 221 1.23 11.28 17.19
N LEU A 222 1.45 11.75 15.96
CA LEU A 222 2.78 11.89 15.38
C LEU A 222 3.58 13.00 16.07
N GLU A 223 2.94 14.14 16.39
CA GLU A 223 3.56 15.21 17.17
C GLU A 223 3.96 14.75 18.57
N ALA A 224 3.10 13.98 19.24
CA ALA A 224 3.40 13.41 20.55
C ALA A 224 4.59 12.42 20.47
N ALA A 225 4.64 11.56 19.48
CA ALA A 225 5.77 10.65 19.25
C ALA A 225 7.08 11.42 19.02
N ALA A 226 7.03 12.45 18.16
CA ALA A 226 8.20 13.32 17.93
C ALA A 226 8.65 14.05 19.19
N ALA A 227 7.72 14.53 20.02
CA ALA A 227 8.01 15.19 21.30
C ALA A 227 8.66 14.23 22.33
N MET A 228 8.42 12.92 22.21
CA MET A 228 9.09 11.88 22.98
C MET A 228 10.53 11.57 22.50
N GLY A 229 10.96 12.20 21.39
CA GLY A 229 12.28 11.94 20.80
C GLY A 229 12.27 10.80 19.76
N VAL A 230 11.09 10.41 19.25
CA VAL A 230 10.97 9.49 18.11
C VAL A 230 11.27 10.25 16.82
N GLU A 231 12.17 9.71 16.00
CA GLU A 231 12.54 10.28 14.70
C GLU A 231 11.57 9.79 13.62
N LEU A 232 11.00 10.70 12.81
CA LEU A 232 10.07 10.38 11.74
C LEU A 232 10.80 10.41 10.38
N ALA A 233 10.86 9.29 9.67
CA ALA A 233 11.47 9.17 8.35
C ALA A 233 10.41 8.87 7.31
N TYR A 234 10.25 9.73 6.30
CA TYR A 234 9.26 9.57 5.26
C TYR A 234 9.90 8.99 4.00
N VAL A 235 9.32 7.91 3.51
CA VAL A 235 9.69 7.26 2.25
C VAL A 235 8.45 7.20 1.36
N THR A 236 8.64 7.10 0.05
CA THR A 236 7.53 6.99 -0.89
C THR A 236 7.57 5.62 -1.56
N LEU A 237 6.46 4.92 -1.60
CA LEU A 237 6.22 3.79 -2.48
C LEU A 237 4.82 3.93 -3.06
N HIS A 238 4.73 4.00 -4.37
CA HIS A 238 3.44 4.06 -5.05
C HIS A 238 2.82 2.66 -5.13
N VAL A 239 1.81 2.45 -4.29
CA VAL A 239 1.14 1.14 -4.19
C VAL A 239 0.30 0.90 -5.44
N GLY A 240 0.63 -0.16 -6.15
CA GLY A 240 -0.12 -0.65 -7.30
C GLY A 240 -1.23 -1.64 -6.92
N ILE A 241 -1.98 -2.07 -7.92
CA ILE A 241 -3.07 -3.05 -7.75
C ILE A 241 -2.58 -4.46 -7.41
N GLY A 242 -1.28 -4.74 -7.56
CA GLY A 242 -0.69 -6.04 -7.28
C GLY A 242 -0.92 -6.51 -5.85
N THR A 243 -0.96 -5.57 -4.90
CA THR A 243 -1.19 -5.83 -3.47
C THR A 243 -2.55 -6.50 -3.18
N PHE A 244 -3.55 -6.32 -4.06
CA PHE A 244 -4.89 -6.92 -3.90
C PHE A 244 -5.11 -8.16 -4.77
N ARG A 245 -4.10 -8.61 -5.51
CA ARG A 245 -4.21 -9.81 -6.32
C ARG A 245 -3.90 -11.05 -5.47
N PRO A 246 -4.74 -12.09 -5.53
CA PRO A 246 -4.43 -13.34 -4.85
C PRO A 246 -3.20 -14.00 -5.47
N VAL A 247 -2.41 -14.66 -4.64
CA VAL A 247 -1.33 -15.54 -5.09
C VAL A 247 -1.95 -16.73 -5.85
N LYS A 248 -1.40 -17.06 -7.02
CA LYS A 248 -1.98 -18.08 -7.93
C LYS A 248 -1.13 -19.35 -8.04
N VAL A 249 -0.06 -19.44 -7.28
CA VAL A 249 0.88 -20.55 -7.28
C VAL A 249 0.72 -21.38 -6.01
N ASP A 250 0.96 -22.67 -6.09
CA ASP A 250 0.91 -23.58 -4.94
C ASP A 250 2.18 -23.46 -4.08
N ASN A 251 3.34 -23.32 -4.72
CA ASN A 251 4.61 -23.09 -4.07
C ASN A 251 4.92 -21.59 -4.08
N ILE A 252 5.04 -20.97 -2.89
CA ILE A 252 5.24 -19.53 -2.77
C ILE A 252 6.53 -19.03 -3.45
N GLU A 253 7.57 -19.87 -3.55
CA GLU A 253 8.85 -19.53 -4.19
C GLU A 253 8.72 -19.28 -5.69
N GLU A 254 7.63 -19.75 -6.32
CA GLU A 254 7.31 -19.51 -7.73
C GLU A 254 6.54 -18.21 -7.95
N HIS A 255 6.17 -17.51 -6.85
CA HIS A 255 5.43 -16.28 -6.96
C HIS A 255 6.32 -15.11 -7.38
N HIS A 256 5.88 -14.37 -8.39
CA HIS A 256 6.53 -13.14 -8.85
C HIS A 256 5.75 -11.92 -8.41
N MET A 257 6.37 -11.10 -7.59
CA MET A 257 5.80 -9.83 -7.16
C MET A 257 5.73 -8.82 -8.31
N HIS A 258 4.69 -8.02 -8.33
CA HIS A 258 4.64 -6.86 -9.20
C HIS A 258 5.66 -5.81 -8.74
N PHE A 259 6.29 -5.15 -9.71
CA PHE A 259 7.19 -4.05 -9.41
C PHE A 259 6.42 -2.79 -9.06
N GLU A 260 6.84 -2.13 -8.00
CA GLU A 260 6.33 -0.85 -7.52
C GLU A 260 7.47 0.15 -7.40
N GLU A 261 7.22 1.39 -7.83
CA GLU A 261 8.22 2.45 -7.79
C GLU A 261 8.31 3.02 -6.37
N TYR A 262 9.53 3.26 -5.92
CA TYR A 262 9.78 3.87 -4.63
C TYR A 262 10.85 4.96 -4.70
N SER A 263 10.84 5.86 -3.74
CA SER A 263 11.90 6.84 -3.51
C SER A 263 12.19 7.03 -2.03
N ILE A 264 13.45 7.32 -1.72
CA ILE A 264 13.96 7.66 -0.39
C ILE A 264 14.79 8.93 -0.52
N SER A 265 14.42 9.98 0.20
CA SER A 265 15.20 11.21 0.22
C SER A 265 16.53 11.03 0.98
N GLU A 266 17.50 11.91 0.73
CA GLU A 266 18.76 11.96 1.50
C GLU A 266 18.50 12.16 2.99
N GLU A 267 17.50 12.95 3.36
CA GLU A 267 17.10 13.19 4.74
C GLU A 267 16.58 11.91 5.39
N ALA A 268 15.65 11.21 4.76
CA ALA A 268 15.08 9.96 5.27
C ALA A 268 16.16 8.86 5.38
N ALA A 269 16.98 8.69 4.33
CA ALA A 269 18.11 7.76 4.37
C ALA A 269 19.09 8.10 5.50
N GLY A 270 19.39 9.39 5.67
CA GLY A 270 20.26 9.88 6.74
C GLY A 270 19.71 9.55 8.13
N ALA A 271 18.40 9.74 8.36
CA ALA A 271 17.73 9.42 9.61
C ALA A 271 17.78 7.90 9.91
N ILE A 272 17.37 7.08 8.96
CA ILE A 272 17.38 5.61 9.08
C ILE A 272 18.81 5.09 9.34
N ASN A 273 19.78 5.59 8.56
CA ASN A 273 21.18 5.16 8.69
C ASN A 273 21.81 5.60 10.01
N ARG A 274 21.44 6.78 10.53
CA ARG A 274 21.83 7.23 11.89
C ARG A 274 21.29 6.27 12.93
N ALA A 275 19.98 5.99 12.90
CA ALA A 275 19.35 5.08 13.83
C ALA A 275 20.05 3.70 13.82
N LYS A 276 20.35 3.17 12.63
CA LYS A 276 21.04 1.88 12.48
C LYS A 276 22.45 1.88 13.08
N ARG A 277 23.24 2.95 12.84
CA ARG A 277 24.59 3.09 13.42
C ARG A 277 24.57 3.19 14.94
N GLU A 278 23.56 3.85 15.48
CA GLU A 278 23.39 4.06 16.93
C GLU A 278 22.72 2.87 17.64
N GLY A 279 22.32 1.84 16.91
CA GLY A 279 21.62 0.68 17.45
C GLY A 279 20.21 1.00 17.94
N ARG A 280 19.61 2.05 17.44
CA ARG A 280 18.23 2.45 17.71
C ARG A 280 17.26 1.61 16.88
N ARG A 281 16.08 1.35 17.42
CA ARG A 281 15.05 0.53 16.79
C ARG A 281 14.43 1.24 15.58
N ILE A 282 14.35 0.53 14.45
CA ILE A 282 13.67 0.99 13.24
C ILE A 282 12.32 0.30 13.16
N ILE A 283 11.26 1.08 13.26
CA ILE A 283 9.87 0.65 13.24
C ILE A 283 9.25 1.04 11.90
N SER A 284 8.92 0.07 11.08
CA SER A 284 8.25 0.32 9.81
C SER A 284 6.74 0.45 10.02
N VAL A 285 6.13 1.49 9.43
CA VAL A 285 4.68 1.66 9.41
C VAL A 285 4.14 1.17 8.07
N GLY A 286 3.61 -0.03 8.08
CA GLY A 286 3.08 -0.73 6.92
C GLY A 286 4.11 -1.55 6.15
N THR A 287 3.60 -2.55 5.45
CA THR A 287 4.40 -3.44 4.60
C THR A 287 5.04 -2.72 3.41
N THR A 288 4.47 -1.58 2.98
CA THR A 288 5.01 -0.74 1.92
C THR A 288 6.31 -0.06 2.34
N SER A 289 6.34 0.59 3.51
CA SER A 289 7.56 1.16 4.08
C SER A 289 8.63 0.09 4.31
N THR A 290 8.22 -1.08 4.81
CA THR A 290 9.09 -2.25 4.97
C THR A 290 9.76 -2.64 3.65
N ARG A 291 8.97 -2.86 2.61
CA ARG A 291 9.49 -3.26 1.30
C ARG A 291 10.40 -2.20 0.70
N THR A 292 10.13 -0.93 0.93
CA THR A 292 10.97 0.18 0.46
C THR A 292 12.35 0.11 1.08
N VAL A 293 12.46 0.11 2.40
CA VAL A 293 13.76 0.16 3.07
C VAL A 293 14.56 -1.13 2.95
N GLU A 294 13.89 -2.29 2.94
CA GLU A 294 14.54 -3.58 2.72
C GLU A 294 15.06 -3.73 1.28
N SER A 295 14.40 -3.13 0.29
CA SER A 295 14.88 -3.10 -1.10
C SER A 295 16.05 -2.16 -1.31
N ALA A 296 16.03 -1.01 -0.65
CA ALA A 296 17.10 -0.02 -0.72
C ALA A 296 18.33 -0.39 0.13
N ALA A 297 18.27 -1.49 0.88
CA ALA A 297 19.31 -1.91 1.80
C ALA A 297 20.60 -2.33 1.08
N TYR A 298 21.73 -1.87 1.60
CA TYR A 298 23.07 -2.32 1.19
C TYR A 298 23.96 -2.47 2.41
N PHE A 299 24.96 -3.34 2.31
CA PHE A 299 25.93 -3.54 3.38
C PHE A 299 27.14 -2.64 3.16
N ASP A 300 27.45 -1.77 4.15
CA ASP A 300 28.63 -0.90 4.13
C ASP A 300 29.69 -1.46 5.08
N GLU A 301 30.70 -2.11 4.50
CA GLU A 301 31.83 -2.70 5.26
C GLU A 301 32.68 -1.64 5.96
N SER A 302 32.69 -0.42 5.46
CA SER A 302 33.50 0.69 5.99
C SER A 302 32.84 1.42 7.15
N ALA A 303 31.51 1.34 7.26
CA ALA A 303 30.76 2.02 8.29
C ALA A 303 30.99 1.38 9.66
N GLN A 304 31.03 2.21 10.69
CA GLN A 304 31.27 1.81 12.07
C GLN A 304 30.01 2.03 12.91
N ARG A 305 29.69 1.07 13.76
CA ARG A 305 28.63 1.16 14.77
C ARG A 305 29.11 1.94 15.99
N SER A 306 28.19 2.41 16.81
CA SER A 306 28.47 3.06 18.08
C SER A 306 29.27 2.18 19.07
N ASP A 307 29.13 0.85 18.96
CA ASP A 307 29.90 -0.12 19.77
C ASP A 307 31.30 -0.40 19.22
N GLY A 308 31.70 0.26 18.12
CA GLY A 308 32.99 0.10 17.48
C GLY A 308 33.11 -1.03 16.47
N SER A 309 32.08 -1.87 16.30
CA SER A 309 32.06 -2.91 15.28
C SER A 309 31.97 -2.32 13.87
N LYS A 310 32.56 -3.02 12.88
CA LYS A 310 32.54 -2.62 11.47
C LYS A 310 31.52 -3.41 10.67
N GLY A 311 31.03 -2.77 9.63
CA GLY A 311 30.05 -3.32 8.71
C GLY A 311 28.63 -3.17 9.25
N ILE A 312 27.78 -2.50 8.46
CA ILE A 312 26.39 -2.25 8.85
C ILE A 312 25.50 -2.17 7.61
N TRP A 313 24.29 -2.68 7.74
CA TRP A 313 23.26 -2.44 6.77
C TRP A 313 22.79 -0.99 6.81
N GLN A 314 22.67 -0.37 5.64
CA GLN A 314 22.21 0.99 5.43
C GLN A 314 21.20 1.03 4.28
N VAL A 315 20.45 2.12 4.14
CA VAL A 315 19.59 2.39 3.00
C VAL A 315 20.21 3.43 2.08
N ARG A 316 20.02 3.25 0.77
CA ARG A 316 20.41 4.25 -0.24
C ARG A 316 19.31 5.24 -0.45
N ALA A 317 19.65 6.54 -0.54
CA ALA A 317 18.76 7.55 -1.09
C ALA A 317 18.65 7.38 -2.60
N GLY A 318 17.52 7.80 -3.18
CA GLY A 318 17.24 7.75 -4.60
C GLY A 318 15.91 7.09 -4.91
N SER A 319 15.65 6.94 -6.21
CA SER A 319 14.42 6.29 -6.72
C SER A 319 14.77 5.03 -7.48
N ASP A 320 13.97 4.00 -7.29
CA ASP A 320 14.10 2.71 -7.98
C ASP A 320 12.75 1.98 -7.97
N SER A 321 12.72 0.74 -8.40
CA SER A 321 11.54 -0.12 -8.33
C SER A 321 11.82 -1.39 -7.53
N THR A 322 10.81 -1.88 -6.82
CA THR A 322 10.93 -3.10 -6.03
C THR A 322 9.92 -4.16 -6.41
N GLY A 323 10.41 -5.36 -6.62
CA GLY A 323 9.64 -6.61 -6.67
C GLY A 323 10.01 -7.53 -5.51
N ILE A 324 10.50 -6.99 -4.38
CA ILE A 324 10.92 -7.80 -3.24
C ILE A 324 9.75 -8.62 -2.69
N PHE A 325 10.00 -9.91 -2.49
CA PHE A 325 9.08 -10.85 -1.87
C PHE A 325 9.69 -11.35 -0.56
N ILE A 326 9.11 -10.91 0.54
CA ILE A 326 9.55 -11.25 1.89
C ILE A 326 8.64 -12.35 2.43
N TYR A 327 9.23 -13.49 2.83
CA TYR A 327 8.55 -14.65 3.41
C TYR A 327 9.49 -15.36 4.41
N PRO A 328 9.02 -16.31 5.21
CA PRO A 328 9.85 -16.98 6.22
C PRO A 328 11.17 -17.51 5.67
N GLY A 329 12.26 -17.17 6.37
CA GLY A 329 13.63 -17.39 5.91
C GLY A 329 14.33 -16.16 5.35
N TYR A 330 13.60 -15.03 5.22
CA TYR A 330 14.19 -13.75 4.83
C TYR A 330 15.11 -13.21 5.93
N GLU A 331 16.31 -12.76 5.54
CA GLU A 331 17.27 -12.11 6.43
C GLU A 331 17.00 -10.60 6.49
N TRP A 332 16.47 -10.13 7.61
CA TRP A 332 16.15 -8.73 7.84
C TRP A 332 17.40 -7.87 7.94
N LYS A 333 17.39 -6.75 7.24
CA LYS A 333 18.55 -5.86 7.11
C LYS A 333 18.34 -4.55 7.87
N ILE A 334 17.18 -3.96 7.73
CA ILE A 334 16.86 -2.63 8.22
C ILE A 334 15.79 -2.67 9.31
N VAL A 335 14.66 -3.32 9.06
CA VAL A 335 13.48 -3.25 9.92
C VAL A 335 13.62 -4.13 11.16
N ASP A 336 13.38 -3.54 12.32
CA ASP A 336 13.40 -4.23 13.60
C ASP A 336 11.98 -4.54 14.12
N SER A 337 11.00 -3.66 13.86
CA SER A 337 9.61 -3.80 14.31
C SER A 337 8.63 -3.29 13.25
N LEU A 338 7.38 -3.71 13.31
CA LEU A 338 6.40 -3.42 12.27
C LEU A 338 5.03 -3.07 12.85
N ILE A 339 4.48 -1.92 12.47
CA ILE A 339 3.07 -1.59 12.65
C ILE A 339 2.33 -1.92 11.35
N THR A 340 1.27 -2.72 11.40
CA THR A 340 0.55 -3.17 10.20
C THR A 340 -0.94 -3.38 10.49
N ASN A 341 -1.76 -3.57 9.44
CA ASN A 341 -3.11 -4.08 9.56
C ASN A 341 -3.12 -5.61 9.59
N PHE A 342 -4.28 -6.20 9.89
CA PHE A 342 -4.50 -7.63 9.67
C PHE A 342 -4.70 -7.93 8.18
N HIS A 343 -4.11 -9.01 7.70
CA HIS A 343 -4.02 -9.37 6.27
C HIS A 343 -4.86 -10.59 5.92
N LEU A 344 -5.18 -10.77 4.62
CA LEU A 344 -5.90 -11.93 4.09
C LEU A 344 -5.16 -13.25 4.33
N PRO A 345 -5.91 -14.36 4.49
CA PRO A 345 -5.34 -15.69 4.32
C PRO A 345 -4.65 -15.80 2.95
N LYS A 346 -3.58 -16.59 2.90
CA LYS A 346 -2.79 -16.88 1.68
C LYS A 346 -2.23 -15.65 0.96
N SER A 347 -2.09 -14.51 1.66
CA SER A 347 -1.56 -13.28 1.07
C SER A 347 -0.05 -13.15 1.25
N THR A 348 0.60 -12.47 0.31
CA THR A 348 2.02 -12.10 0.41
C THR A 348 2.33 -11.25 1.64
N LEU A 349 1.35 -10.50 2.13
CA LEU A 349 1.48 -9.66 3.31
C LEU A 349 1.50 -10.49 4.60
N LEU A 350 0.68 -11.55 4.68
CA LEU A 350 0.74 -12.51 5.79
C LEU A 350 2.09 -13.25 5.81
N MET A 351 2.64 -13.55 4.63
CA MET A 351 3.96 -14.16 4.51
C MET A 351 5.07 -13.23 5.02
N LEU A 352 4.98 -11.93 4.71
CA LEU A 352 5.94 -10.92 5.18
C LEU A 352 5.96 -10.82 6.71
N ILE A 353 4.80 -10.72 7.36
CA ILE A 353 4.76 -10.62 8.82
C ILE A 353 5.18 -11.93 9.49
N SER A 354 4.91 -13.08 8.84
CA SER A 354 5.39 -14.39 9.27
C SER A 354 6.92 -14.52 9.19
N ALA A 355 7.56 -13.77 8.28
CA ALA A 355 9.01 -13.70 8.20
C ALA A 355 9.62 -12.84 9.32
N LEU A 356 8.88 -11.85 9.85
CA LEU A 356 9.37 -10.97 10.91
C LEU A 356 9.34 -11.62 12.29
N TYR A 357 8.39 -12.51 12.52
CA TYR A 357 8.28 -13.24 13.78
C TYR A 357 8.51 -14.74 13.56
N ASP A 358 7.44 -15.48 13.41
CA ASP A 358 7.37 -16.89 13.10
C ASP A 358 5.99 -17.20 12.51
N ARG A 359 5.91 -18.10 11.54
CA ARG A 359 4.64 -18.39 10.85
C ARG A 359 3.59 -18.97 11.82
N GLU A 360 3.97 -19.94 12.63
CA GLU A 360 3.03 -20.61 13.54
C GLU A 360 2.55 -19.64 14.61
N LYS A 361 3.45 -18.81 15.14
CA LYS A 361 3.12 -17.77 16.10
C LYS A 361 2.19 -16.68 15.53
N ILE A 362 2.42 -16.27 14.29
CA ILE A 362 1.54 -15.32 13.61
C ILE A 362 0.15 -15.93 13.41
N LEU A 363 0.04 -17.20 13.02
CA LEU A 363 -1.26 -17.86 12.88
C LEU A 363 -1.98 -17.97 14.24
N GLU A 364 -1.28 -18.30 15.33
CA GLU A 364 -1.85 -18.26 16.69
C GLU A 364 -2.36 -16.85 17.09
N VAL A 365 -1.64 -15.79 16.68
CA VAL A 365 -2.06 -14.38 16.88
C VAL A 365 -3.31 -14.06 16.07
N TYR A 366 -3.39 -14.56 14.83
CA TYR A 366 -4.53 -14.33 13.95
C TYR A 366 -5.78 -15.07 14.43
N ASP A 367 -5.64 -16.31 14.95
CA ASP A 367 -6.74 -17.04 15.56
C ASP A 367 -7.31 -16.29 16.78
N GLU A 368 -6.42 -15.71 17.60
CA GLU A 368 -6.84 -14.86 18.73
C GLU A 368 -7.52 -13.57 18.24
N ALA A 369 -6.98 -12.92 17.21
CA ALA A 369 -7.58 -11.71 16.66
C ALA A 369 -9.00 -11.98 16.10
N VAL A 370 -9.23 -13.14 15.49
CA VAL A 370 -10.54 -13.58 15.02
C VAL A 370 -11.47 -13.86 16.19
N HIS A 371 -10.99 -14.58 17.22
CA HIS A 371 -11.78 -14.89 18.43
C HIS A 371 -12.21 -13.63 19.19
N GLU A 372 -11.31 -12.66 19.28
CA GLU A 372 -11.52 -11.37 19.94
C GLU A 372 -12.22 -10.33 19.03
N GLU A 373 -12.72 -10.75 17.86
CA GLU A 373 -13.47 -9.93 16.91
C GLU A 373 -12.72 -8.64 16.50
N TYR A 374 -11.40 -8.73 16.23
CA TYR A 374 -10.69 -7.64 15.57
C TYR A 374 -11.21 -7.45 14.16
N ARG A 375 -11.16 -6.22 13.67
CA ARG A 375 -11.56 -5.89 12.31
C ARG A 375 -10.35 -6.01 11.38
N PHE A 376 -10.57 -6.56 10.23
CA PHE A 376 -9.53 -6.89 9.26
C PHE A 376 -9.44 -5.91 8.10
N PHE A 377 -8.30 -5.85 7.42
CA PHE A 377 -7.95 -5.07 6.25
C PHE A 377 -7.84 -3.56 6.45
N SER A 378 -7.93 -2.80 5.32
CA SER A 378 -7.58 -1.38 5.21
C SER A 378 -8.23 -0.47 6.26
N TYR A 379 -9.51 -0.70 6.55
CA TYR A 379 -10.28 0.04 7.53
C TYR A 379 -10.43 -0.68 8.86
N GLY A 380 -9.74 -1.80 9.00
CA GLY A 380 -9.74 -2.62 10.20
C GLY A 380 -8.92 -2.04 11.32
N ASP A 381 -8.45 -2.93 12.16
CA ASP A 381 -7.64 -2.62 13.34
C ASP A 381 -6.14 -2.82 13.02
N ALA A 382 -5.28 -2.47 13.94
CA ALA A 382 -3.84 -2.51 13.79
C ALA A 382 -3.20 -3.62 14.62
N MET A 383 -2.01 -4.03 14.19
CA MET A 383 -1.10 -4.90 14.94
C MET A 383 0.27 -4.25 15.00
N PHE A 384 0.93 -4.32 16.15
CA PHE A 384 2.31 -3.92 16.33
C PHE A 384 3.15 -5.13 16.72
N ILE A 385 4.08 -5.51 15.89
CA ILE A 385 5.05 -6.59 16.11
C ILE A 385 6.34 -5.93 16.58
N GLU A 386 6.57 -5.92 17.90
CA GLU A 386 7.72 -5.25 18.51
C GLU A 386 8.97 -6.14 18.69
#